data_50d864f4bf311f49e99f6d6af12e3989
#
_entry.id   50d864f4bf311f49e99f6d6af12e3989
#
_cell.length_a   1.000
_cell.length_b   1.000
_cell.length_c   1.000
_cell.angle_alpha   90.00
_cell.angle_beta   90.00
_cell.angle_gamma   90.00
#
_symmetry.space_group_name_H-M   'P 1'
#
loop_
_entity.id
_entity.type
_entity.pdbx_description
1 polymer ?
#
loop_
_entity_poly.entity_id
_entity_poly.type
_entity_poly.pdbx_seq_one_letter_code
_entity_poly.pdbx_strand_id
1 'polypeptide(L)'
;MDTLTVYIADDCWSCAETQRILEDVVPQFPNLLLNLVNTAEQPLPENVFAVPTYLLNGKIISLGNPTREALEKRLASIAAK
;
A
#
# COMPACT_ATOMS: atom_id res chain seq x y z
N MET A 1 12.98 2.77 -9.86
CA MET A 1 12.49 2.92 -8.48
C MET A 1 11.10 2.30 -8.38
N ASP A 2 10.87 1.48 -7.37
CA ASP A 2 9.57 0.83 -7.19
C ASP A 2 8.59 1.76 -6.50
N THR A 3 7.32 1.67 -6.88
CA THR A 3 6.26 2.51 -6.31
C THR A 3 5.21 1.63 -5.65
N LEU A 4 4.96 1.89 -4.37
CA LEU A 4 3.86 1.28 -3.63
C LEU A 4 2.73 2.30 -3.54
N THR A 5 1.60 2.00 -4.16
CA THR A 5 0.41 2.84 -4.11
C THR A 5 -0.61 2.20 -3.18
N VAL A 6 -1.12 2.98 -2.23
CA VAL A 6 -2.10 2.50 -1.27
C VAL A 6 -3.31 3.42 -1.29
N TYR A 7 -4.47 2.85 -1.56
CA TYR A 7 -5.73 3.58 -1.56
C TYR A 7 -6.42 3.45 -0.22
N ILE A 8 -6.77 4.59 0.39
CA ILE A 8 -7.47 4.66 1.68
C ILE A 8 -8.67 5.58 1.58
N ALA A 9 -9.49 5.61 2.62
CA ALA A 9 -10.62 6.53 2.72
C ALA A 9 -10.70 7.13 4.12
N ASP A 10 -11.31 8.32 4.23
CA ASP A 10 -11.38 9.04 5.51
C ASP A 10 -12.23 8.30 6.56
N ASP A 11 -13.29 7.64 6.14
CA ASP A 11 -14.19 6.93 7.03
C ASP A 11 -13.85 5.46 7.19
N CYS A 12 -12.65 5.09 6.78
CA CYS A 12 -12.16 3.71 6.84
C CYS A 12 -11.36 3.51 8.14
N TRP A 13 -11.99 2.90 9.14
CA TRP A 13 -11.29 2.68 10.41
C TRP A 13 -10.09 1.74 10.29
N SER A 14 -10.12 0.80 9.34
CA SER A 14 -8.99 -0.09 9.11
C SER A 14 -7.83 0.63 8.41
N CYS A 15 -8.07 1.79 7.81
CA CYS A 15 -7.02 2.56 7.17
C CYS A 15 -6.06 3.22 8.18
N ALA A 16 -6.48 3.38 9.42
CA ALA A 16 -5.56 3.81 10.48
C ALA A 16 -4.48 2.74 10.71
N GLU A 17 -4.85 1.47 10.67
CA GLU A 17 -3.88 0.39 10.74
C GLU A 17 -3.00 0.34 9.51
N THR A 18 -3.54 0.68 8.34
CA THR A 18 -2.77 0.81 7.10
C THR A 18 -1.61 1.77 7.29
N GLN A 19 -1.86 2.94 7.87
CA GLN A 19 -0.82 3.93 8.09
C GLN A 19 0.26 3.40 9.03
N ARG A 20 -0.13 2.68 10.09
CA ARG A 20 0.83 2.10 11.03
C ARG A 20 1.72 1.07 10.36
N ILE A 21 1.13 0.21 9.53
CA ILE A 21 1.88 -0.80 8.78
C ILE A 21 2.89 -0.12 7.88
N LEU A 22 2.47 0.91 7.15
CA LEU A 22 3.35 1.62 6.24
C LEU A 22 4.48 2.34 6.98
N GLU A 23 4.19 2.95 8.13
CA GLU A 23 5.20 3.61 8.95
C GLU A 23 6.25 2.63 9.46
N ASP A 24 5.85 1.38 9.72
CA ASP A 24 6.78 0.36 10.21
C ASP A 24 7.59 -0.30 9.10
N VAL A 25 7.00 -0.46 7.91
CA VAL A 25 7.59 -1.26 6.84
C VAL A 25 8.33 -0.40 5.81
N VAL A 26 7.73 0.67 5.35
CA VAL A 26 8.29 1.47 4.24
C VAL A 26 9.69 2.01 4.55
N PRO A 27 10.01 2.48 5.77
CA PRO A 27 11.36 2.96 6.06
C PRO A 27 12.46 1.92 5.89
N GLN A 28 12.13 0.63 5.87
CA GLN A 28 13.09 -0.44 5.64
C GLN A 28 13.51 -0.53 4.16
N PHE A 29 12.80 0.16 3.28
CA PHE A 29 13.04 0.12 1.83
C PHE A 29 13.24 1.54 1.31
N PRO A 30 14.44 2.12 1.49
CA PRO A 30 14.67 3.54 1.18
C PRO A 30 14.52 3.91 -0.29
N ASN A 31 14.58 2.93 -1.19
CA ASN A 31 14.39 3.16 -2.62
C ASN A 31 12.94 3.00 -3.07
N LEU A 32 12.04 2.73 -2.13
CA LEU A 32 10.63 2.57 -2.43
C LEU A 32 9.93 3.92 -2.34
N LEU A 33 9.16 4.26 -3.38
CA LEU A 33 8.33 5.45 -3.36
C LEU A 33 6.94 5.07 -2.87
N LEU A 34 6.47 5.72 -1.81
CA LEU A 34 5.12 5.51 -1.30
C LEU A 34 4.18 6.56 -1.86
N ASN A 35 3.10 6.10 -2.49
CA ASN A 35 2.05 6.95 -2.99
C ASN A 35 0.75 6.62 -2.24
N LEU A 36 0.41 7.43 -1.25
CA LEU A 36 -0.79 7.23 -0.44
C LEU A 36 -1.92 8.07 -1.03
N VAL A 37 -2.97 7.41 -1.48
CA VAL A 37 -4.08 8.07 -2.18
C VAL A 37 -5.35 7.99 -1.33
N ASN A 38 -5.93 9.15 -1.02
CA ASN A 38 -7.20 9.22 -0.32
C ASN A 38 -8.33 9.27 -1.35
N THR A 39 -9.23 8.30 -1.30
CA THR A 39 -10.32 8.19 -2.27
C THR A 39 -11.38 9.28 -2.13
N ALA A 40 -11.36 10.02 -1.02
CA ALA A 40 -12.21 11.20 -0.89
C ALA A 40 -11.74 12.33 -1.80
N GLU A 41 -10.46 12.35 -2.15
CA GLU A 41 -9.86 13.38 -3.01
C GLU A 41 -9.71 12.94 -4.45
N GLN A 42 -9.52 11.64 -4.67
CA GLN A 42 -9.33 11.08 -6.01
C GLN A 42 -10.20 9.82 -6.17
N PRO A 43 -10.89 9.65 -7.29
CA PRO A 43 -11.70 8.45 -7.51
C PRO A 43 -10.82 7.22 -7.64
N LEU A 44 -11.39 6.06 -7.26
CA LEU A 44 -10.72 4.78 -7.43
C LEU A 44 -10.60 4.43 -8.92
N PRO A 45 -9.47 3.86 -9.34
CA PRO A 45 -9.38 3.25 -10.67
C PRO A 45 -10.39 2.12 -10.83
N GLU A 46 -10.70 1.77 -12.08
CA GLU A 46 -11.68 0.73 -12.37
C GLU A 46 -11.34 -0.62 -11.77
N ASN A 47 -10.05 -0.92 -11.65
CA ASN A 47 -9.59 -2.20 -11.10
C ASN A 47 -9.44 -2.21 -9.58
N VAL A 48 -9.76 -1.09 -8.92
CA VAL A 48 -9.68 -0.96 -7.46
C VAL A 48 -11.08 -0.68 -6.93
N PHE A 49 -11.63 -1.60 -6.16
CA PHE A 49 -13.01 -1.52 -5.71
C PHE A 49 -13.17 -1.66 -4.20
N ALA A 50 -12.08 -1.57 -3.46
CA ALA A 50 -12.09 -1.66 -2.00
C ALA A 50 -10.96 -0.85 -1.40
N VAL A 51 -11.09 -0.47 -0.14
CA VAL A 51 -10.05 0.18 0.64
C VAL A 51 -9.85 -0.59 1.95
N PRO A 52 -8.62 -0.71 2.44
CA PRO A 52 -7.39 -0.33 1.76
C PRO A 52 -7.00 -1.32 0.67
N THR A 53 -6.40 -0.84 -0.40
CA THR A 53 -5.85 -1.69 -1.47
C THR A 53 -4.41 -1.28 -1.70
N TYR A 54 -3.52 -2.28 -1.78
CA TYR A 54 -2.10 -2.08 -1.98
C TYR A 54 -1.72 -2.49 -3.40
N LEU A 55 -1.10 -1.58 -4.13
CA LEU A 55 -0.60 -1.84 -5.49
C LEU A 55 0.91 -1.61 -5.51
N LEU A 56 1.63 -2.57 -6.10
CA LEU A 56 3.08 -2.45 -6.27
C LEU A 56 3.37 -2.38 -7.75
N ASN A 57 3.91 -1.24 -8.19
CA ASN A 57 4.17 -0.96 -9.61
C ASN A 57 2.92 -1.18 -10.49
N GLY A 58 1.74 -0.79 -9.95
CA GLY A 58 0.49 -0.89 -10.67
C GLY A 58 -0.24 -2.21 -10.54
N LYS A 59 0.35 -3.20 -9.85
CA LYS A 59 -0.29 -4.50 -9.65
C LYS A 59 -0.83 -4.62 -8.23
N ILE A 60 -2.06 -5.09 -8.10
CA ILE A 60 -2.67 -5.32 -6.79
C ILE A 60 -1.93 -6.46 -6.08
N ILE A 61 -1.37 -6.17 -4.92
CA ILE A 61 -0.68 -7.18 -4.11
C ILE A 61 -1.46 -7.56 -2.85
N SER A 62 -2.40 -6.71 -2.43
CA SER A 62 -3.23 -7.01 -1.27
C SER A 62 -4.54 -6.23 -1.34
N LEU A 63 -5.64 -6.91 -1.04
CA LEU A 63 -6.94 -6.31 -0.81
C LEU A 63 -7.17 -6.36 0.70
N GLY A 64 -7.20 -5.20 1.35
CA GLY A 64 -7.19 -5.13 2.80
C GLY A 64 -5.76 -5.07 3.33
N ASN A 65 -5.63 -4.97 4.66
CA ASN A 65 -4.32 -4.84 5.28
C ASN A 65 -3.59 -6.19 5.32
N PRO A 66 -2.39 -6.28 4.72
CA PRO A 66 -1.56 -7.46 4.90
C PRO A 66 -0.92 -7.44 6.29
N THR A 67 -0.35 -8.56 6.72
CA THR A 67 0.53 -8.53 7.88
C THR A 67 1.81 -7.79 7.50
N ARG A 68 2.49 -7.25 8.51
CA ARG A 68 3.79 -6.58 8.26
C ARG A 68 4.77 -7.53 7.62
N GLU A 69 4.82 -8.77 8.10
CA GLU A 69 5.71 -9.80 7.55
C GLU A 69 5.40 -10.10 6.09
N ALA A 70 4.14 -10.23 5.73
CA ALA A 70 3.75 -10.51 4.35
C ALA A 70 4.12 -9.36 3.42
N LEU A 71 3.92 -8.12 3.87
CA LEU A 71 4.27 -6.95 3.09
C LEU A 71 5.78 -6.83 2.93
N GLU A 72 6.54 -7.06 4.01
CA GLU A 72 8.00 -7.03 3.97
C GLU A 72 8.56 -8.04 2.98
N LYS A 73 8.02 -9.26 2.97
CA LYS A 73 8.44 -10.29 2.03
C LYS A 73 8.19 -9.89 0.59
N ARG A 74 7.03 -9.27 0.34
CA ARG A 74 6.67 -8.84 -1.00
C ARG A 74 7.61 -7.74 -1.51
N LEU A 75 7.91 -6.77 -0.65
CA LEU A 75 8.80 -5.66 -1.01
C LEU A 75 10.24 -6.13 -1.14
N ALA A 76 10.68 -7.03 -0.26
CA ALA A 76 12.03 -7.59 -0.33
C ALA A 76 12.25 -8.41 -1.60
N SER A 77 11.23 -9.10 -2.07
CA SER A 77 11.30 -9.87 -3.32
C SER A 77 11.61 -8.98 -4.52
N ILE A 78 11.10 -7.77 -4.53
CA ILE A 78 11.36 -6.80 -5.59
C ILE A 78 12.70 -6.12 -5.41
N ALA A 79 13.03 -5.73 -4.17
CA ALA A 79 14.29 -5.06 -3.88
C ALA A 79 15.51 -5.94 -4.15
N ALA A 80 15.33 -7.26 -4.13
CA ALA A 80 16.41 -8.22 -4.37
C ALA A 80 16.74 -8.43 -5.84
N LYS A 81 15.98 -7.85 -6.75
CA LYS A 81 16.23 -8.01 -8.18
C LYS A 81 17.27 -7.03 -8.72
#